data_6bb36efc917cd7f03601a671f7c2d481
#
_entry.id   6bb36efc917cd7f03601a671f7c2d481
#
_cell.length_a   1.000
_cell.length_b   1.000
_cell.length_c   1.000
_cell.angle_alpha   90.00
_cell.angle_beta   90.00
_cell.angle_gamma   90.00
#
_symmetry.space_group_name_H-M   'P 1'
#
loop_
_entity.id
_entity.type
_entity.pdbx_description
1 polymer ?
#
loop_
_entity_poly.entity_id
_entity_poly.type
_entity_poly.pdbx_seq_one_letter_code
_entity_poly.pdbx_strand_id
1 'polypeptide(L)' 'MEQTTRKLKIYSTIYPKHFGGLPGSYAPETRVPLIRLQGVWLRELGFEEGDRVIIVVEKEKLVITLDK' A
#
# COMPACT_ATOMS: atom_id res chain seq x y z
N MET A 1 16.56 10.72 -17.31
CA MET A 1 15.84 10.12 -16.20
C MET A 1 15.52 8.67 -16.51
N GLU A 2 16.00 7.81 -15.66
CA GLU A 2 15.81 6.39 -15.91
C GLU A 2 14.51 5.90 -15.36
N GLN A 3 13.79 5.16 -16.17
CA GLN A 3 12.59 4.46 -15.72
C GLN A 3 12.93 3.00 -15.60
N THR A 4 12.60 2.43 -14.48
CA THR A 4 12.74 1.00 -14.27
C THR A 4 11.35 0.42 -14.08
N THR A 5 11.18 -0.77 -14.56
CA THR A 5 9.92 -1.48 -14.44
C THR A 5 10.09 -2.63 -13.46
N ARG A 6 9.17 -2.72 -12.52
CA ARG A 6 9.13 -3.83 -11.58
C ARG A 6 7.75 -4.45 -11.64
N LYS A 7 7.74 -5.76 -11.60
CA LYS A 7 6.49 -6.48 -11.55
C LYS A 7 6.32 -7.05 -10.16
N LEU A 8 5.16 -6.83 -9.61
CA LEU A 8 4.84 -7.29 -8.27
C LEU A 8 3.54 -8.05 -8.30
N LYS A 9 3.48 -9.04 -7.45
CA LYS A 9 2.26 -9.82 -7.30
C LYS A 9 1.39 -9.17 -6.24
N ILE A 10 0.10 -9.15 -6.49
CA ILE A 10 -0.86 -8.69 -5.49
C ILE A 10 -1.17 -9.85 -4.57
N TYR A 11 -0.94 -9.65 -3.29
CA TYR A 11 -1.23 -10.63 -2.27
C TYR A 11 -2.56 -10.30 -1.63
N SER A 12 -2.98 -11.09 -0.68
CA SER A 12 -4.17 -10.80 0.09
C SER A 12 -3.84 -10.73 1.56
N THR A 13 -4.60 -9.91 2.26
CA THR A 13 -4.53 -9.85 3.70
C THR A 13 -5.94 -9.82 4.23
N ILE A 14 -6.07 -10.04 5.52
CA ILE A 14 -7.38 -10.06 6.17
C ILE A 14 -7.50 -8.77 6.98
N TYR A 15 -8.57 -8.04 6.73
CA TYR A 15 -8.83 -6.84 7.49
C TYR A 15 -9.08 -7.20 8.95
N PRO A 16 -8.65 -6.30 9.86
CA PRO A 16 -8.88 -6.53 11.28
C PRO A 16 -10.36 -6.69 11.57
N LYS A 17 -10.64 -7.58 12.51
CA LYS A 17 -12.00 -7.94 12.85
C LYS A 17 -12.70 -6.95 13.74
N HIS A 18 -11.98 -6.00 14.27
CA HIS A 18 -12.53 -5.07 15.24
C HIS A 18 -12.59 -3.68 14.71
N PHE A 19 -13.80 -3.24 14.45
CA PHE A 19 -14.03 -1.84 14.17
C PHE A 19 -14.73 -1.25 15.37
N GLY A 20 -14.17 -0.18 15.92
CA GLY A 20 -14.79 0.57 16.97
C GLY A 20 -14.73 -0.06 18.34
N GLY A 21 -14.08 -1.18 18.48
CA GLY A 21 -13.85 -1.77 19.79
C GLY A 21 -15.08 -2.20 20.55
N LEU A 22 -16.18 -2.46 19.87
CA LEU A 22 -17.38 -2.93 20.55
C LEU A 22 -17.25 -4.43 20.80
N PRO A 23 -17.36 -4.86 22.06
CA PRO A 23 -17.33 -6.27 22.38
C PRO A 23 -18.49 -6.98 21.70
N GLY A 24 -18.19 -8.10 21.09
CA GLY A 24 -19.22 -8.89 20.44
C GLY A 24 -19.56 -8.47 19.03
N SER A 25 -18.93 -7.42 18.52
CA SER A 25 -19.07 -7.04 17.13
C SER A 25 -18.12 -7.87 16.29
N TYR A 26 -18.64 -8.78 15.55
CA TYR A 26 -17.84 -9.56 14.62
C TYR A 26 -18.11 -9.08 13.22
N ALA A 27 -17.14 -8.39 12.64
CA ALA A 27 -17.14 -8.22 11.21
C ALA A 27 -16.63 -9.53 10.63
N PRO A 28 -17.27 -10.06 9.59
CA PRO A 28 -16.71 -11.23 8.93
C PRO A 28 -15.32 -10.93 8.41
N GLU A 29 -14.44 -11.90 8.45
CA GLU A 29 -13.11 -11.74 7.91
C GLU A 29 -13.22 -11.45 6.43
N THR A 30 -12.70 -10.32 6.04
CA THR A 30 -12.71 -9.92 4.65
C THR A 30 -11.30 -9.96 4.10
N ARG A 31 -11.12 -10.73 3.06
CA ARG A 31 -9.85 -10.81 2.38
C ARG A 31 -9.77 -9.67 1.39
N VAL A 32 -8.71 -8.88 1.48
CA VAL A 32 -8.54 -7.72 0.61
C VAL A 32 -7.20 -7.80 -0.10
N PRO A 33 -7.09 -7.19 -1.27
CA PRO A 33 -5.82 -7.15 -1.98
C PRO A 33 -4.78 -6.32 -1.23
N LEU A 34 -3.54 -6.73 -1.33
CA LEU A 34 -2.43 -6.04 -0.70
C LEU A 34 -1.30 -5.89 -1.70
N ILE A 35 -0.81 -4.67 -1.85
CA ILE A 35 0.39 -4.40 -2.61
C ILE A 35 1.47 -3.96 -1.63
N ARG A 36 2.60 -4.65 -1.66
CA ARG A 36 3.72 -4.32 -0.78
C ARG A 36 4.87 -3.80 -1.60
N LEU A 37 5.29 -2.59 -1.29
CA LEU A 37 6.44 -1.98 -1.92
C LEU A 37 7.56 -1.89 -0.89
N GLN A 38 8.66 -2.54 -1.17
CA GLN A 38 9.72 -2.63 -0.20
C GLN A 38 11.05 -2.91 -0.91
N GLY A 39 12.08 -2.22 -0.49
CA GLY A 39 13.39 -2.50 -1.03
C GLY A 39 14.26 -1.26 -1.08
N VAL A 40 15.55 -1.50 -1.25
CA VAL A 40 16.53 -0.42 -1.37
C VAL A 40 16.25 0.45 -2.59
N TRP A 41 15.63 -0.13 -3.59
CA TRP A 41 15.30 0.60 -4.82
C TRP A 41 14.39 1.80 -4.57
N LEU A 42 13.59 1.77 -3.51
CA LEU A 42 12.76 2.93 -3.15
C LEU A 42 13.64 4.11 -2.75
N ARG A 43 14.70 3.83 -1.99
CA ARG A 43 15.64 4.86 -1.59
C ARG A 43 16.36 5.45 -2.79
N GLU A 44 16.70 4.59 -3.73
CA GLU A 44 17.37 5.02 -4.95
C GLU A 44 16.50 5.95 -5.80
N LEU A 45 15.20 5.86 -5.66
CA LEU A 45 14.26 6.74 -6.33
C LEU A 45 13.93 7.99 -5.52
N GLY A 46 14.51 8.13 -4.34
CA GLY A 46 14.29 9.31 -3.52
C GLY A 46 13.26 9.16 -2.41
N PHE A 47 12.71 7.96 -2.24
CA PHE A 47 11.76 7.71 -1.15
C PHE A 47 12.53 7.24 0.06
N GLU A 48 12.42 7.96 1.14
CA GLU A 48 13.15 7.62 2.35
C GLU A 48 12.20 7.41 3.51
N GLU A 49 12.72 6.72 4.50
CA GLU A 49 11.98 6.45 5.73
C GLU A 49 11.51 7.75 6.35
N GLY A 50 10.26 7.79 6.73
CA GLY A 50 9.66 8.98 7.31
C GLY A 50 9.01 9.91 6.31
N ASP A 51 9.27 9.71 5.04
CA ASP A 51 8.64 10.52 4.00
C ASP A 51 7.14 10.22 3.89
N ARG A 52 6.41 11.19 3.43
CA ARG A 52 5.00 11.03 3.13
C ARG A 52 4.82 10.95 1.62
N VAL A 53 3.83 10.21 1.20
CA VAL A 53 3.55 10.06 -0.22
C VAL A 53 2.10 10.41 -0.49
N ILE A 54 1.86 10.83 -1.71
CA ILE A 54 0.51 11.05 -2.23
C ILE A 54 0.25 9.94 -3.23
N ILE A 55 -0.90 9.32 -3.11
CA ILE A 55 -1.29 8.25 -4.03
C ILE A 55 -2.50 8.73 -4.82
N VAL A 56 -2.34 8.86 -6.11
CA VAL A 56 -3.45 9.17 -7.00
C VAL A 56 -4.00 7.84 -7.49
N VAL A 57 -5.28 7.63 -7.27
CA VAL A 57 -5.90 6.35 -7.55
C VAL A 57 -6.87 6.47 -8.73
N GLU A 58 -6.72 5.55 -9.64
CA GLU A 58 -7.59 5.41 -10.79
C GLU A 58 -7.83 3.93 -11.02
N LYS A 59 -8.80 3.60 -11.83
CA LYS A 59 -9.05 2.21 -12.13
C LYS A 59 -7.82 1.58 -12.76
N GLU A 60 -7.33 0.52 -12.15
CA GLU A 60 -6.18 -0.24 -12.60
C GLU A 60 -4.87 0.55 -12.62
N LYS A 61 -4.84 1.70 -11.92
CA LYS A 61 -3.65 2.53 -11.93
C LYS A 61 -3.47 3.25 -10.59
N LEU A 62 -2.26 3.20 -10.08
CA LEU A 62 -1.88 3.96 -8.89
C LEU A 62 -0.63 4.75 -9.22
N VAL A 63 -0.63 6.02 -8.91
CA VAL A 63 0.56 6.86 -9.06
C VAL A 63 0.97 7.34 -7.68
N ILE A 64 2.18 7.02 -7.29
CA ILE A 64 2.72 7.37 -5.98
C ILE A 64 3.82 8.40 -6.16
N THR A 65 3.65 9.54 -5.50
CA THR A 65 4.65 10.60 -5.54
C THR A 65 4.95 11.07 -4.13
N LEU A 66 6.10 11.69 -3.98
CA LEU A 66 6.45 12.28 -2.69
C LEU A 66 5.59 13.50 -2.42
N ASP A 67 5.15 13.61 -1.18
CA ASP A 67 4.42 14.78 -0.71
C ASP A 67 5.43 15.78 -0.16
N LYS A 68 5.78 16.73 -0.99
CA LYS A 68 6.76 17.74 -0.62
C LYS A 68 6.10 19.06 -0.28
#